data_59be355f7b9948987b530dd5ea96ad9b
#
_entry.id   59be355f7b9948987b530dd5ea96ad9b
#
_cell.length_a   1.000
_cell.length_b   1.000
_cell.length_c   1.000
_cell.angle_alpha   90.00
_cell.angle_beta   90.00
_cell.angle_gamma   90.00
#
_symmetry.space_group_name_H-M   'P 1'
#
loop_
_entity.id
_entity.type
_entity.pdbx_description
1 polymer ?
#
loop_
_entity_poly.entity_id
_entity_poly.type
_entity_poly.pdbx_seq_one_letter_code
_entity_poly.pdbx_strand_id
1 'polypeptide(L)'
;MALDVADPSHRAVIQAARAWGVPVTIFLGRVRVDGVPEWLEEDRKAALDLVAYEAALCPGCSHPLEETTDPGNEERYVAELAGRCHRCTASEQLSKTLQDRPSPSALLISVKLREALDGG
;
A
#
# COMPACT_ATOMS: atom_id res chain seq x y z
N MET A 1 -15.48 -19.68 6.20
CA MET A 1 -15.26 -18.94 4.93
C MET A 1 -13.80 -18.65 4.78
N ALA A 2 -13.18 -19.17 3.74
CA ALA A 2 -11.76 -18.95 3.51
C ALA A 2 -11.54 -17.61 2.82
N LEU A 3 -10.58 -16.85 3.33
CA LEU A 3 -10.17 -15.59 2.69
C LEU A 3 -9.12 -15.87 1.63
N ASP A 4 -9.31 -15.28 0.47
CA ASP A 4 -8.39 -15.42 -0.66
C ASP A 4 -7.55 -14.16 -0.79
N VAL A 5 -6.25 -14.28 -0.57
CA VAL A 5 -5.33 -13.15 -0.63
C VAL A 5 -5.25 -12.51 -2.02
N ALA A 6 -5.61 -13.25 -3.06
CA ALA A 6 -5.65 -12.71 -4.42
C ALA A 6 -6.85 -11.78 -4.64
N ASP A 7 -7.89 -11.89 -3.82
CA ASP A 7 -9.03 -10.98 -3.84
C ASP A 7 -8.66 -9.69 -3.10
N PRO A 8 -8.71 -8.51 -3.78
CA PRO A 8 -8.30 -7.26 -3.14
C PRO A 8 -9.08 -6.93 -1.87
N SER A 9 -10.37 -7.24 -1.80
CA SER A 9 -11.16 -6.96 -0.60
C SER A 9 -10.81 -7.89 0.56
N HIS A 10 -10.57 -9.17 0.29
CA HIS A 10 -10.09 -10.11 1.29
C HIS A 10 -8.69 -9.72 1.77
N ARG A 11 -7.81 -9.36 0.85
CA ARG A 11 -6.46 -8.94 1.17
C ARG A 11 -6.46 -7.71 2.08
N ALA A 12 -7.33 -6.75 1.81
CA ALA A 12 -7.45 -5.55 2.64
C ALA A 12 -7.86 -5.90 4.07
N VAL A 13 -8.76 -6.86 4.26
CA VAL A 13 -9.17 -7.33 5.59
C VAL A 13 -8.00 -7.99 6.31
N ILE A 14 -7.24 -8.84 5.62
CA ILE A 14 -6.07 -9.51 6.23
C ILE A 14 -5.01 -8.47 6.61
N GLN A 15 -4.77 -7.49 5.75
CA GLN A 15 -3.82 -6.41 6.03
C GLN A 15 -4.25 -5.56 7.23
N ALA A 16 -5.54 -5.26 7.33
CA ALA A 16 -6.07 -4.50 8.46
C ALA A 16 -5.92 -5.27 9.78
N ALA A 17 -6.22 -6.57 9.77
CA ALA A 17 -6.03 -7.43 10.94
C ALA A 17 -4.56 -7.47 11.37
N ARG A 18 -3.65 -7.58 10.42
CA ARG A 18 -2.21 -7.54 10.69
C ARG A 18 -1.80 -6.21 11.32
N ALA A 19 -2.30 -5.09 10.80
CA ALA A 19 -1.98 -3.77 11.32
C ALA A 19 -2.48 -3.61 12.77
N TRP A 20 -3.60 -4.24 13.11
CA TRP A 20 -4.14 -4.22 14.47
C TRP A 20 -3.50 -5.25 15.38
N GLY A 21 -2.71 -6.19 14.83
CA GLY A 21 -2.05 -7.24 15.59
C GLY A 21 -2.99 -8.31 16.12
N VAL A 22 -4.11 -8.53 15.44
CA VAL A 22 -5.12 -9.52 15.86
C VAL A 22 -5.33 -10.57 14.77
N PRO A 23 -5.78 -11.79 15.16
CA PRO A 23 -6.17 -12.80 14.16
C PRO A 23 -7.29 -12.27 13.27
N VAL A 24 -7.26 -12.62 11.98
CA VAL A 24 -8.25 -12.11 11.04
C VAL A 24 -9.68 -12.54 11.41
N THR A 25 -9.86 -13.73 11.97
CA THR A 25 -11.20 -14.18 12.41
C THR A 25 -11.72 -13.34 13.57
N ILE A 26 -10.86 -12.89 14.48
CA ILE A 26 -11.25 -11.97 15.55
C ILE A 26 -11.55 -10.59 14.97
N PHE A 27 -10.75 -10.12 14.03
CA PHE A 27 -11.01 -8.87 13.33
C PHE A 27 -12.38 -8.87 12.66
N LEU A 28 -12.77 -10.04 12.10
CA LEU A 28 -14.09 -10.23 11.48
C LEU A 28 -15.23 -10.38 12.50
N GLY A 29 -14.94 -10.35 13.80
CA GLY A 29 -15.95 -10.37 14.84
C GLY A 29 -16.28 -11.75 15.41
N ARG A 30 -15.51 -12.79 15.06
CA ARG A 30 -15.73 -14.11 15.65
C ARG A 30 -15.33 -14.11 17.12
N VAL A 31 -16.25 -14.57 17.97
CA VAL A 31 -16.02 -14.69 19.39
C VAL A 31 -15.29 -16.00 19.69
N ARG A 32 -14.29 -15.95 20.59
CA ARG A 32 -13.61 -17.13 21.06
C ARG A 32 -14.36 -17.73 22.26
N VAL A 33 -14.42 -19.06 22.26
CA VAL A 33 -14.94 -19.81 23.42
C VAL A 33 -13.76 -20.40 24.19
N ASP A 34 -14.00 -20.76 25.45
CA ASP A 34 -12.97 -21.33 26.30
C ASP A 34 -12.40 -22.61 25.66
N GLY A 35 -11.08 -22.76 25.72
CA GLY A 35 -10.37 -23.90 25.19
C GLY A 35 -10.02 -23.81 23.70
N VAL A 36 -10.45 -22.74 23.01
CA VAL A 36 -10.10 -22.52 21.62
C VAL A 36 -8.91 -21.55 21.53
N PRO A 37 -7.86 -21.86 20.75
CA PRO A 37 -6.74 -20.96 20.60
C PRO A 37 -7.17 -19.61 20.02
N GLU A 38 -6.48 -18.53 20.42
CA GLU A 38 -6.72 -17.21 19.85
C GLU A 38 -6.44 -17.19 18.34
N TRP A 39 -5.33 -17.81 17.93
CA TRP A 39 -4.96 -17.94 16.53
C TRP A 39 -5.39 -19.30 16.01
N LEU A 40 -6.39 -19.33 15.13
CA LEU A 40 -6.85 -20.53 14.48
C LEU A 40 -5.93 -20.89 13.31
N GLU A 41 -6.04 -22.14 12.83
CA GLU A 41 -5.28 -22.57 11.65
C GLU A 41 -5.58 -21.67 10.44
N GLU A 42 -6.84 -21.31 10.23
CA GLU A 42 -7.23 -20.40 9.14
C GLU A 42 -6.63 -19.01 9.28
N ASP A 43 -6.42 -18.52 10.51
CA ASP A 43 -5.74 -17.25 10.76
C ASP A 43 -4.28 -17.31 10.35
N ARG A 44 -3.60 -18.40 10.72
CA ARG A 44 -2.19 -18.60 10.36
C ARG A 44 -2.03 -18.76 8.86
N LYS A 45 -2.94 -19.51 8.22
CA LYS A 45 -2.92 -19.67 6.77
C LYS A 45 -3.08 -18.33 6.08
N ALA A 46 -4.02 -17.50 6.49
CA ALA A 46 -4.24 -16.19 5.91
C ALA A 46 -3.00 -15.29 6.05
N ALA A 47 -2.36 -15.32 7.22
CA ALA A 47 -1.16 -14.53 7.46
C ALA A 47 0.00 -15.00 6.57
N LEU A 48 0.19 -16.32 6.44
CA LEU A 48 1.25 -16.86 5.58
C LEU A 48 0.97 -16.61 4.10
N ASP A 49 -0.28 -16.71 3.67
CA ASP A 49 -0.68 -16.41 2.31
C ASP A 49 -0.38 -14.94 1.96
N LEU A 50 -0.64 -14.03 2.90
CA LEU A 50 -0.33 -12.61 2.70
C LEU A 50 1.18 -12.38 2.57
N VAL A 51 1.98 -13.01 3.43
CA VAL A 51 3.44 -12.89 3.35
C VAL A 51 3.95 -13.41 2.01
N ALA A 52 3.46 -14.57 1.57
CA ALA A 52 3.84 -15.13 0.27
C ALA A 52 3.41 -14.24 -0.90
N TYR A 53 2.21 -13.68 -0.83
CA TYR A 53 1.71 -12.75 -1.83
C TYR A 53 2.62 -11.51 -1.94
N GLU A 54 2.93 -10.91 -0.81
CA GLU A 54 3.78 -9.71 -0.78
C GLU A 54 5.20 -9.98 -1.28
N ALA A 55 5.74 -11.15 -0.96
CA ALA A 55 7.08 -11.55 -1.42
C ALA A 55 7.15 -11.78 -2.93
N ALA A 56 6.02 -12.05 -3.58
CA ALA A 56 5.94 -12.28 -5.02
C ALA A 56 5.63 -11.01 -5.82
N LEU A 57 5.59 -9.85 -5.17
CA LEU A 57 5.32 -8.59 -5.84
C LEU A 57 6.60 -7.99 -6.44
N CYS A 58 6.43 -7.29 -7.55
CA CYS A 58 7.53 -6.52 -8.14
C CYS A 58 7.94 -5.39 -7.20
N PRO A 59 9.22 -5.28 -6.81
CA PRO A 59 9.65 -4.20 -5.92
C PRO A 59 9.51 -2.81 -6.54
N GLY A 60 9.41 -2.72 -7.88
CA GLY A 60 9.25 -1.45 -8.56
C GLY A 60 7.81 -0.95 -8.60
N CYS A 61 6.85 -1.82 -8.90
CA CYS A 61 5.46 -1.41 -9.11
C CYS A 61 4.45 -2.07 -8.19
N SER A 62 4.88 -3.02 -7.35
CA SER A 62 4.04 -3.73 -6.39
C SER A 62 2.94 -4.59 -7.00
N HIS A 63 3.07 -4.98 -8.24
CA HIS A 63 2.17 -5.94 -8.91
C HIS A 63 2.77 -7.34 -8.89
N PRO A 64 1.95 -8.41 -8.96
CA PRO A 64 2.46 -9.77 -8.94
C PRO A 64 3.46 -10.04 -10.07
N LEU A 65 4.65 -10.52 -9.71
CA LEU A 65 5.71 -10.80 -10.68
C LEU A 65 5.28 -11.85 -11.70
N GLU A 66 4.51 -12.85 -11.29
CA GLU A 66 4.01 -13.89 -12.19
C GLU A 66 3.26 -13.29 -13.37
N GLU A 67 2.43 -12.28 -13.11
CA GLU A 67 1.67 -11.58 -14.13
C GLU A 67 2.56 -10.65 -14.96
N THR A 68 3.41 -9.87 -14.28
CA THR A 68 4.19 -8.82 -14.95
C THR A 68 5.38 -9.36 -15.73
N THR A 69 5.83 -10.57 -15.43
CA THR A 69 6.93 -11.22 -16.17
C THR A 69 6.44 -12.25 -17.18
N ASP A 70 5.14 -12.48 -17.28
CA ASP A 70 4.56 -13.42 -18.25
C ASP A 70 4.82 -12.92 -19.66
N PRO A 71 5.50 -13.73 -20.53
CA PRO A 71 5.75 -13.32 -21.91
C PRO A 71 4.48 -12.98 -22.69
N GLY A 72 3.35 -13.61 -22.35
CA GLY A 72 2.06 -13.31 -22.97
C GLY A 72 1.55 -11.91 -22.72
N ASN A 73 2.08 -11.23 -21.69
CA ASN A 73 1.69 -9.87 -21.31
C ASN A 73 2.70 -8.81 -21.77
N GLU A 74 3.76 -9.18 -22.46
CA GLU A 74 4.88 -8.29 -22.78
C GLU A 74 4.45 -6.97 -23.42
N GLU A 75 3.48 -7.02 -24.34
CA GLU A 75 3.03 -5.84 -25.07
C GLU A 75 1.63 -5.37 -24.68
N ARG A 76 1.08 -5.92 -23.58
CA ARG A 76 -0.29 -5.61 -23.17
C ARG A 76 -0.39 -4.44 -22.20
N TYR A 77 0.71 -4.07 -21.57
CA TYR A 77 0.70 -2.95 -20.62
C TYR A 77 0.85 -1.63 -21.35
N VAL A 78 -0.03 -0.70 -21.02
CA VAL A 78 -0.04 0.65 -21.58
C VAL A 78 0.11 1.63 -20.44
N ALA A 79 1.07 2.56 -20.58
CA ALA A 79 1.26 3.60 -19.60
C ALA A 79 0.54 4.86 -20.04
N GLU A 80 -0.24 5.43 -19.15
CA GLU A 80 -0.97 6.66 -19.40
C GLU A 80 -0.71 7.66 -18.28
N LEU A 81 -0.72 8.94 -18.62
CA LEU A 81 -0.62 9.98 -17.62
C LEU A 81 -1.96 10.09 -16.90
N ALA A 82 -2.02 9.61 -15.67
CA ALA A 82 -3.25 9.65 -14.86
C ALA A 82 -3.52 11.03 -14.27
N GLY A 83 -2.47 11.80 -14.05
CA GLY A 83 -2.59 13.13 -13.48
C GLY A 83 -1.26 13.61 -12.92
N ARG A 84 -1.31 14.77 -12.31
CA ARG A 84 -0.15 15.37 -11.65
C ARG A 84 -0.47 15.63 -10.18
N CYS A 85 0.38 15.16 -9.32
CA CYS A 85 0.24 15.48 -7.91
C CYS A 85 0.75 16.91 -7.67
N HIS A 86 -0.16 17.83 -7.43
CA HIS A 86 0.19 19.23 -7.24
C HIS A 86 1.00 19.48 -5.98
N ARG A 87 0.79 18.67 -4.96
CA ARG A 87 1.59 18.76 -3.74
C ARG A 87 3.05 18.36 -3.99
N CYS A 88 3.28 17.28 -4.72
CA CYS A 88 4.62 16.87 -5.10
C CYS A 88 5.27 17.90 -6.02
N THR A 89 4.49 18.51 -6.92
CA THR A 89 4.98 19.56 -7.82
C THR A 89 5.46 20.79 -7.03
N ALA A 90 4.69 21.22 -6.03
CA ALA A 90 5.07 22.34 -5.19
C ALA A 90 6.37 22.06 -4.43
N SER A 91 6.49 20.87 -3.87
CA SER A 91 7.70 20.45 -3.16
C SER A 91 8.92 20.40 -4.08
N GLU A 92 8.75 19.86 -5.29
CA GLU A 92 9.83 19.77 -6.27
C GLU A 92 10.28 21.16 -6.74
N GLN A 93 9.35 22.05 -7.00
CA GLN A 93 9.66 23.42 -7.43
C GLN A 93 10.46 24.17 -6.38
N LEU A 94 10.05 24.07 -5.11
CA LEU A 94 10.81 24.68 -4.03
C LEU A 94 12.19 24.04 -3.90
N SER A 95 12.27 22.73 -3.98
CA SER A 95 13.55 22.01 -3.90
C SER A 95 14.53 22.52 -4.94
N LYS A 96 14.09 22.79 -6.17
CA LYS A 96 14.95 23.33 -7.23
C LYS A 96 15.51 24.68 -6.88
N THR A 97 14.74 25.54 -6.21
CA THR A 97 15.21 26.87 -5.81
C THR A 97 16.19 26.85 -4.65
N LEU A 98 16.25 25.74 -3.92
CA LEU A 98 17.10 25.59 -2.72
C LEU A 98 18.42 24.84 -3.00
N GLN A 99 18.69 24.47 -4.24
CA GLN A 99 19.87 23.63 -4.57
C GLN A 99 21.19 24.34 -4.29
N ASP A 100 21.23 25.67 -4.33
CA ASP A 100 22.45 26.43 -4.07
C ASP A 100 22.66 26.73 -2.58
N ARG A 101 21.75 26.32 -1.71
CA ARG A 101 21.91 26.47 -0.26
C ARG A 101 22.81 25.39 0.32
N PRO A 102 23.51 25.67 1.45
CA PRO A 102 24.31 24.65 2.11
C PRO A 102 23.45 23.46 2.53
N SER A 103 23.94 22.25 2.24
CA SER A 103 23.24 20.98 2.57
C SER A 103 21.77 20.97 2.15
N PRO A 104 21.48 21.13 0.85
CA PRO A 104 20.08 21.25 0.39
C PRO A 104 19.24 20.03 0.72
N SER A 105 19.83 18.85 0.77
CA SER A 105 19.11 17.61 1.12
C SER A 105 18.67 17.56 2.59
N ALA A 106 19.28 18.39 3.45
CA ALA A 106 18.94 18.46 4.88
C ALA A 106 17.83 19.46 5.17
N LEU A 107 17.40 20.24 4.16
CA LEU A 107 16.32 21.20 4.33
C LEU A 107 14.97 20.48 4.36
N LEU A 108 14.15 20.84 5.34
CA LEU A 108 12.83 20.25 5.50
C LEU A 108 11.80 21.10 4.77
N ILE A 109 11.08 20.45 3.84
CA ILE A 109 10.05 21.13 3.06
C ILE A 109 8.68 20.74 3.62
N SER A 110 7.88 21.75 3.96
CA SER A 110 6.49 21.58 4.37
C SER A 110 5.59 22.07 3.26
N VAL A 111 4.62 21.25 2.87
CA VAL A 111 3.65 21.61 1.83
C VAL A 111 2.28 21.76 2.47
N LYS A 112 1.63 22.88 2.20
CA LYS A 112 0.28 23.15 2.70
C LYS A 112 -0.60 23.66 1.57
N LEU A 113 -1.90 23.45 1.73
CA LEU A 113 -2.89 24.01 0.82
C LEU A 113 -3.22 25.41 1.30
N ARG A 114 -2.97 26.43 0.45
CA ARG A 114 -3.37 27.79 0.77
C ARG A 114 -4.88 27.94 0.57
N GLU A 115 -5.50 28.74 1.43
CA GLU A 115 -6.90 29.07 1.23
C GLU A 115 -7.06 29.81 -0.10
N ALA A 116 -8.18 29.52 -0.79
CA ALA A 116 -8.50 30.23 -2.02
C ALA A 116 -8.59 31.72 -1.72
N LEU A 117 -7.92 32.54 -2.54
CA LEU A 117 -8.05 33.98 -2.43
C LEU A 117 -9.48 34.35 -2.77
N ASP A 118 -10.18 34.95 -1.79
CA ASP A 118 -11.53 35.43 -2.02
C ASP A 118 -11.51 36.44 -3.16
N GLY A 119 -12.10 36.03 -4.25
CA GLY A 119 -12.58 36.77 -5.38
C GLY A 119 -12.05 38.17 -5.56
N GLY A 120 -10.87 38.27 -5.18
CA GLY A 120 -10.28 39.57 -5.37
C GLY A 120 -10.47 40.01 -6.79
#